data_518693ae39eed412980130d4ec016854
#
_entry.id   518693ae39eed412980130d4ec016854
#
_cell.length_a   1.000
_cell.length_b   1.000
_cell.length_c   1.000
_cell.angle_alpha   90.00
_cell.angle_beta   90.00
_cell.angle_gamma   90.00
#
_symmetry.space_group_name_H-M   'P 1'
#
loop_
_entity.id
_entity.type
_entity.pdbx_description
1 polymer ?
#
loop_
_entity_poly.entity_id
_entity_poly.type
_entity_poly.pdbx_seq_one_letter_code
_entity_poly.pdbx_strand_id
1 'polypeptide(L)'
;MISRLFLSTSLTAALALAATGAYAQAAPAPAVTIPKPNCVKPEYPGKLASAPKFTAFNKDYTAYGECMKKYIDDTKLIMNAAVAAVNGAVEEFNKFAADIKAQDEAAKN
;
A
#
# COMPACT_ATOMS: atom_id res chain seq x y z
N MET A 1 36.53 65.04 38.85
CA MET A 1 36.76 65.48 37.46
C MET A 1 36.66 64.31 36.54
N ILE A 2 35.73 64.43 35.63
CA ILE A 2 35.53 63.68 34.40
C ILE A 2 35.34 62.15 34.50
N SER A 3 34.07 61.78 34.68
CA SER A 3 33.46 60.48 34.34
C SER A 3 33.65 60.16 32.87
N ARG A 4 34.01 58.91 32.58
CA ARG A 4 33.78 58.36 31.28
C ARG A 4 32.93 57.10 31.43
N LEU A 5 31.64 57.22 31.10
CA LEU A 5 30.72 56.15 30.83
C LEU A 5 31.18 55.37 29.60
N PHE A 6 31.43 54.07 29.73
CA PHE A 6 31.53 53.21 28.63
C PHE A 6 30.21 52.37 28.58
N LEU A 7 29.38 52.75 27.66
CA LEU A 7 28.17 51.98 27.28
C LEU A 7 28.61 50.75 26.47
N SER A 8 28.56 49.60 27.09
CA SER A 8 28.76 48.32 26.39
C SER A 8 27.40 47.82 25.88
N THR A 9 27.12 48.01 24.62
CA THR A 9 25.98 47.42 23.92
C THR A 9 26.33 45.99 23.55
N SER A 10 25.80 45.05 24.33
CA SER A 10 25.86 43.61 24.03
C SER A 10 24.81 43.28 22.96
N LEU A 11 25.27 43.07 21.75
CA LEU A 11 24.46 42.59 20.63
C LEU A 11 24.34 41.05 20.71
N THR A 12 23.31 40.54 21.37
CA THR A 12 22.98 39.11 21.40
C THR A 12 22.29 38.73 20.09
N ALA A 13 23.05 38.19 19.17
CA ALA A 13 22.50 37.55 17.96
C ALA A 13 21.90 36.19 18.35
N ALA A 14 20.57 36.11 18.45
CA ALA A 14 19.85 34.87 18.59
C ALA A 14 19.79 34.17 17.22
N LEU A 15 20.62 33.14 17.02
CA LEU A 15 20.51 32.22 15.90
C LEU A 15 19.32 31.27 16.18
N ALA A 16 18.16 31.59 15.64
CA ALA A 16 17.04 30.64 15.56
C ALA A 16 17.34 29.62 14.46
N LEU A 17 17.85 28.45 14.81
CA LEU A 17 17.86 27.28 13.92
C LEU A 17 16.41 26.80 13.75
N ALA A 18 15.76 27.25 12.71
CA ALA A 18 14.52 26.61 12.23
C ALA A 18 14.90 25.27 11.61
N ALA A 19 14.87 24.21 12.42
CA ALA A 19 14.88 22.84 11.92
C ALA A 19 13.55 22.58 11.23
N THR A 20 13.44 22.94 9.95
CA THR A 20 12.35 22.45 9.08
C THR A 20 12.59 20.99 8.85
N GLY A 21 12.00 20.15 9.70
CA GLY A 21 11.88 18.72 9.45
C GLY A 21 11.08 18.53 8.17
N ALA A 22 11.77 18.31 7.07
CA ALA A 22 11.17 17.83 5.85
C ALA A 22 10.71 16.41 6.15
N TYR A 23 9.48 16.26 6.65
CA TYR A 23 8.79 14.99 6.59
C TYR A 23 8.59 14.72 5.09
N ALA A 24 9.44 13.85 4.54
CA ALA A 24 9.20 13.30 3.23
C ALA A 24 7.84 12.60 3.30
N GLN A 25 6.79 13.27 2.82
CA GLN A 25 5.52 12.61 2.58
C GLN A 25 5.80 11.50 1.58
N ALA A 26 5.73 10.26 2.08
CA ALA A 26 5.78 9.11 1.20
C ALA A 26 4.71 9.33 0.13
N ALA A 27 5.13 9.32 -1.13
CA ALA A 27 4.19 9.39 -2.24
C ALA A 27 3.13 8.31 -2.02
N PRO A 28 1.83 8.62 -2.21
CA PRO A 28 0.79 7.62 -2.04
C PRO A 28 1.14 6.41 -2.91
N ALA A 29 1.20 5.23 -2.27
CA ALA A 29 1.46 4.00 -2.99
C ALA A 29 0.49 3.89 -4.17
N PRO A 30 0.94 3.49 -5.36
CA PRO A 30 0.06 3.32 -6.50
C PRO A 30 -1.08 2.38 -6.09
N ALA A 31 -2.31 2.87 -6.18
CA ALA A 31 -3.48 2.07 -5.87
C ALA A 31 -3.49 0.85 -6.80
N VAL A 32 -3.33 -0.34 -6.24
CA VAL A 32 -3.51 -1.58 -7.00
C VAL A 32 -4.98 -1.67 -7.38
N THR A 33 -5.27 -1.31 -8.63
CA THR A 33 -6.64 -1.39 -9.14
C THR A 33 -6.90 -2.82 -9.60
N ILE A 34 -7.70 -3.55 -8.84
CA ILE A 34 -8.21 -4.85 -9.27
C ILE A 34 -9.38 -4.59 -10.21
N PRO A 35 -9.32 -4.99 -11.49
CA PRO A 35 -10.40 -4.77 -12.44
C PRO A 35 -11.65 -5.55 -12.01
N LYS A 36 -12.83 -4.98 -12.27
CA LYS A 36 -14.08 -5.71 -12.03
C LYS A 36 -14.22 -6.89 -13.01
N PRO A 37 -14.95 -7.94 -12.62
CA PRO A 37 -15.21 -9.06 -13.52
C PRO A 37 -15.95 -8.57 -14.78
N ASN A 38 -15.45 -8.95 -15.93
CA ASN A 38 -16.09 -8.68 -17.22
C ASN A 38 -16.87 -9.93 -17.70
N CYS A 39 -17.74 -10.43 -16.83
CA CYS A 39 -18.56 -11.62 -17.10
C CYS A 39 -19.98 -11.19 -17.43
N VAL A 40 -20.53 -11.73 -18.51
CA VAL A 40 -21.90 -11.42 -18.94
C VAL A 40 -22.89 -12.17 -18.05
N LYS A 41 -23.64 -11.42 -17.25
CA LYS A 41 -24.67 -11.99 -16.38
C LYS A 41 -25.90 -12.34 -17.22
N PRO A 42 -26.34 -13.62 -17.21
CA PRO A 42 -27.54 -14.02 -17.94
C PRO A 42 -28.81 -13.45 -17.33
N GLU A 43 -29.76 -13.16 -18.17
CA GLU A 43 -31.11 -12.74 -17.74
C GLU A 43 -32.00 -13.95 -17.54
N TYR A 44 -32.64 -14.04 -16.38
CA TYR A 44 -33.57 -15.13 -16.08
C TYR A 44 -34.83 -15.04 -16.98
N PRO A 45 -35.16 -16.09 -17.74
CA PRO A 45 -36.22 -16.02 -18.75
C PRO A 45 -37.64 -15.99 -18.21
N GLY A 46 -37.79 -16.11 -16.87
CA GLY A 46 -39.12 -16.14 -16.23
C GLY A 46 -39.72 -17.54 -16.12
N LYS A 47 -40.63 -17.73 -15.16
CA LYS A 47 -41.23 -19.05 -14.85
C LYS A 47 -42.04 -19.67 -15.98
N LEU A 48 -42.59 -18.86 -16.90
CA LEU A 48 -43.43 -19.31 -18.01
C LEU A 48 -42.65 -19.36 -19.33
N ALA A 49 -41.36 -19.28 -19.30
CA ALA A 49 -40.55 -19.35 -20.50
C ALA A 49 -40.58 -20.77 -21.12
N SER A 50 -40.42 -20.82 -22.44
CA SER A 50 -40.38 -22.09 -23.18
C SER A 50 -39.09 -22.89 -22.86
N ALA A 51 -39.14 -24.21 -23.05
CA ALA A 51 -37.99 -25.09 -22.81
C ALA A 51 -36.69 -24.63 -23.53
N PRO A 52 -36.72 -24.18 -24.80
CA PRO A 52 -35.54 -23.66 -25.47
C PRO A 52 -34.93 -22.45 -24.79
N LYS A 53 -35.74 -21.57 -24.23
CA LYS A 53 -35.27 -20.39 -23.47
C LYS A 53 -34.57 -20.80 -22.17
N PHE A 54 -35.08 -21.77 -21.46
CA PHE A 54 -34.40 -22.33 -20.28
C PHE A 54 -33.09 -23.04 -20.64
N THR A 55 -33.04 -23.78 -21.74
CA THR A 55 -31.80 -24.39 -22.21
C THR A 55 -30.72 -23.34 -22.51
N ALA A 56 -31.09 -22.28 -23.21
CA ALA A 56 -30.17 -21.15 -23.48
C ALA A 56 -29.71 -20.50 -22.19
N PHE A 57 -30.63 -20.16 -21.28
CA PHE A 57 -30.30 -19.58 -19.99
C PHE A 57 -29.34 -20.47 -19.18
N ASN A 58 -29.57 -21.76 -19.10
CA ASN A 58 -28.70 -22.69 -18.36
C ASN A 58 -27.28 -22.71 -18.94
N LYS A 59 -27.14 -22.67 -20.27
CA LYS A 59 -25.84 -22.57 -20.93
C LYS A 59 -25.13 -21.28 -20.56
N ASP A 60 -25.84 -20.16 -20.63
CA ASP A 60 -25.26 -18.83 -20.32
C ASP A 60 -24.96 -18.70 -18.82
N TYR A 61 -25.78 -19.28 -17.96
CA TYR A 61 -25.54 -19.33 -16.51
C TYR A 61 -24.27 -20.12 -16.17
N THR A 62 -24.06 -21.26 -16.82
CA THR A 62 -22.84 -22.06 -16.67
C THR A 62 -21.61 -21.24 -17.13
N ALA A 63 -21.68 -20.64 -18.29
CA ALA A 63 -20.59 -19.80 -18.82
C ALA A 63 -20.27 -18.60 -17.90
N TYR A 64 -21.30 -17.97 -17.35
CA TYR A 64 -21.14 -16.92 -16.34
C TYR A 64 -20.43 -17.42 -15.08
N GLY A 65 -20.83 -18.59 -14.58
CA GLY A 65 -20.21 -19.24 -13.42
C GLY A 65 -18.73 -19.55 -13.64
N GLU A 66 -18.38 -20.09 -14.80
CA GLU A 66 -16.98 -20.37 -15.18
C GLU A 66 -16.14 -19.09 -15.29
N CYS A 67 -16.70 -18.05 -15.90
CA CYS A 67 -16.06 -16.74 -15.98
C CYS A 67 -15.81 -16.15 -14.60
N MET A 68 -16.80 -16.16 -13.73
CA MET A 68 -16.67 -15.67 -12.34
C MET A 68 -15.65 -16.48 -11.54
N LYS A 69 -15.63 -17.80 -11.70
CA LYS A 69 -14.65 -18.66 -11.06
C LYS A 69 -13.23 -18.28 -11.48
N LYS A 70 -13.00 -18.12 -12.79
CA LYS A 70 -11.70 -17.69 -13.30
C LYS A 70 -11.28 -16.34 -12.73
N TYR A 71 -12.17 -15.36 -12.70
CA TYR A 71 -11.90 -14.05 -12.11
C TYR A 71 -11.50 -14.14 -10.63
N ILE A 72 -12.22 -14.99 -9.86
CA ILE A 72 -11.91 -15.20 -8.44
C ILE A 72 -10.52 -15.83 -8.28
N ASP A 73 -10.19 -16.84 -9.09
CA ASP A 73 -8.91 -17.52 -9.02
C ASP A 73 -7.76 -16.56 -9.40
N ASP A 74 -7.90 -15.78 -10.47
CA ASP A 74 -6.92 -14.77 -10.89
C ASP A 74 -6.73 -13.70 -9.79
N THR A 75 -7.81 -13.24 -9.16
CA THR A 75 -7.74 -12.25 -8.08
C THR A 75 -7.06 -12.80 -6.83
N LYS A 76 -7.26 -14.07 -6.49
CA LYS A 76 -6.54 -14.75 -5.40
C LYS A 76 -5.03 -14.81 -5.65
N LEU A 77 -4.60 -15.01 -6.89
CA LEU A 77 -3.17 -14.98 -7.24
C LEU A 77 -2.55 -13.61 -6.98
N ILE A 78 -3.24 -12.53 -7.33
CA ILE A 78 -2.80 -11.16 -7.05
C ILE A 78 -2.68 -10.94 -5.53
N MET A 79 -3.67 -11.37 -4.78
CA MET A 79 -3.67 -11.25 -3.32
C MET A 79 -2.50 -12.02 -2.68
N ASN A 80 -2.26 -13.26 -3.12
CA ASN A 80 -1.17 -14.08 -2.62
C ASN A 80 0.21 -13.46 -2.94
N ALA A 81 0.37 -12.91 -4.14
CA ALA A 81 1.59 -12.19 -4.51
C ALA A 81 1.83 -10.96 -3.63
N ALA A 82 0.78 -10.20 -3.31
CA ALA A 82 0.87 -9.06 -2.40
C ALA A 82 1.28 -9.48 -0.98
N VAL A 83 0.71 -10.57 -0.46
CA VAL A 83 1.07 -11.13 0.86
C VAL A 83 2.54 -11.58 0.87
N ALA A 84 2.99 -12.26 -0.18
CA ALA A 84 4.38 -12.70 -0.31
C ALA A 84 5.34 -11.50 -0.33
N ALA A 85 5.00 -10.43 -1.04
CA ALA A 85 5.81 -9.22 -1.08
C ALA A 85 5.90 -8.54 0.30
N VAL A 86 4.81 -8.48 1.05
CA VAL A 86 4.80 -7.94 2.44
C VAL A 86 5.70 -8.78 3.34
N ASN A 87 5.56 -10.10 3.30
CA ASN A 87 6.38 -11.00 4.12
C ASN A 87 7.87 -10.85 3.78
N GLY A 88 8.23 -10.78 2.51
CA GLY A 88 9.60 -10.55 2.08
C GLY A 88 10.18 -9.24 2.61
N ALA A 89 9.40 -8.15 2.55
CA ALA A 89 9.81 -6.86 3.10
C ALA A 89 10.01 -6.91 4.63
N VAL A 90 9.15 -7.61 5.35
CA VAL A 90 9.29 -7.81 6.80
C VAL A 90 10.55 -8.61 7.15
N GLU A 91 10.83 -9.68 6.41
CA GLU A 91 12.05 -10.48 6.59
C GLU A 91 13.32 -9.66 6.34
N GLU A 92 13.34 -8.87 5.25
CA GLU A 92 14.46 -7.98 4.93
C GLU A 92 14.69 -6.95 6.04
N PHE A 93 13.60 -6.31 6.52
CA PHE A 93 13.69 -5.36 7.62
C PHE A 93 14.24 -5.99 8.91
N ASN A 94 13.73 -7.17 9.28
CA ASN A 94 14.17 -7.88 10.48
C ASN A 94 15.65 -8.28 10.37
N LYS A 95 16.08 -8.75 9.20
CA LYS A 95 17.48 -9.08 8.95
C LYS A 95 18.37 -7.86 9.09
N PHE A 96 17.99 -6.74 8.47
CA PHE A 96 18.73 -5.47 8.59
C PHE A 96 18.84 -5.03 10.05
N ALA A 97 17.75 -5.06 10.82
CA ALA A 97 17.76 -4.70 12.23
C ALA A 97 18.70 -5.60 13.06
N ALA A 98 18.74 -6.89 12.76
CA ALA A 98 19.65 -7.83 13.42
C ALA A 98 21.12 -7.55 13.07
N ASP A 99 21.40 -7.25 11.80
CA ASP A 99 22.76 -6.91 11.33
C ASP A 99 23.28 -5.62 11.99
N ILE A 100 22.44 -4.60 12.13
CA ILE A 100 22.79 -3.35 12.85
C ILE A 100 23.08 -3.64 14.31
N LYS A 101 22.26 -4.44 14.99
CA LYS A 101 22.49 -4.82 16.38
C LYS A 101 23.81 -5.56 16.56
N ALA A 102 24.12 -6.50 15.67
CA ALA A 102 25.39 -7.23 15.70
C ALA A 102 26.61 -6.32 15.52
N GLN A 103 26.53 -5.35 14.60
CA GLN A 103 27.58 -4.34 14.39
C GLN A 103 27.79 -3.45 15.62
N ASP A 104 26.69 -3.05 16.26
CA ASP A 104 26.72 -2.20 17.46
C ASP A 104 27.36 -2.95 18.65
N GLU A 105 27.07 -4.23 18.80
CA GLU A 105 27.69 -5.08 19.83
C GLU A 105 29.19 -5.33 19.56
N ALA A 106 29.58 -5.53 18.31
CA ALA A 106 30.96 -5.69 17.92
C ALA A 106 31.80 -4.41 18.14
N ALA A 107 31.21 -3.24 18.00
CA ALA A 107 31.87 -1.96 18.20
C ALA A 107 32.11 -1.62 19.69
N LYS A 108 31.48 -2.33 20.63
CA LYS A 108 31.63 -2.13 22.08
C LYS A 108 32.74 -2.96 22.71
N ASN A 109 33.33 -3.90 21.97
CA ASN A 109 34.41 -4.76 22.42
C ASN A 109 35.75 -4.28 21.84
#